data_6a60959fa4a93983fbcdaa6b787da935
#
_entry.id   6a60959fa4a93983fbcdaa6b787da935
#
_cell.length_a   1.000
_cell.length_b   1.000
_cell.length_c   1.000
_cell.angle_alpha   90.00
_cell.angle_beta   90.00
_cell.angle_gamma   90.00
#
_symmetry.space_group_name_H-M   'P 1'
#
loop_
_entity.id
_entity.type
_entity.pdbx_description
1 polymer ?
#
loop_
_entity_poly.entity_id
_entity_poly.type
_entity_poly.pdbx_seq_one_letter_code
_entity_poly.pdbx_strand_id
1 'polypeptide(L)'
;PKSGIVVGGNFAIDTLKIKNAFYTTNAGKTWKQAKVAPRGYRECVEFIAAGKWIATGPTGTEYSADGGNHWMPLSDDKGFHVVRKARTGNWVVIAGNNVLGVVSF
;
A
#
# COMPACT_ATOMS: atom_id res chain seq x y z
N PRO A 1 7.62 14.34 9.71
CA PRO A 1 6.89 14.26 8.43
C PRO A 1 5.42 14.55 8.62
N LYS A 2 4.83 15.20 7.64
CA LYS A 2 3.42 15.57 7.66
C LYS A 2 2.53 14.55 6.96
N SER A 3 3.10 13.71 6.11
CA SER A 3 2.36 12.73 5.32
C SER A 3 2.33 11.39 6.01
N GLY A 4 1.20 10.72 5.91
CA GLY A 4 1.03 9.39 6.45
C GLY A 4 -0.10 8.65 5.73
N ILE A 5 -0.07 7.33 5.82
CA ILE A 5 -1.07 6.48 5.20
C ILE A 5 -1.45 5.37 6.16
N VAL A 6 -2.75 5.06 6.17
CA VAL A 6 -3.30 3.90 6.85
C VAL A 6 -4.00 3.05 5.81
N VAL A 7 -3.67 1.78 5.77
CA VAL A 7 -4.36 0.79 4.92
C VAL A 7 -4.99 -0.28 5.80
N GLY A 8 -5.97 -0.95 5.25
CA GLY A 8 -6.66 -2.01 5.95
C GLY A 8 -7.78 -2.55 5.07
N GLY A 9 -8.96 -2.60 5.63
CA GLY A 9 -10.14 -3.10 4.95
C GLY A 9 -10.76 -4.26 5.71
N ASN A 10 -11.47 -5.11 4.99
CA ASN A 10 -12.15 -6.25 5.56
C ASN A 10 -11.44 -7.54 5.15
N PHE A 11 -10.71 -8.16 6.09
CA PHE A 11 -9.95 -9.37 5.78
C PHE A 11 -10.86 -10.57 5.49
N ALA A 12 -12.09 -10.57 5.97
CA ALA A 12 -13.06 -11.62 5.69
C ALA A 12 -13.64 -11.50 4.28
N ILE A 13 -13.66 -10.27 3.71
CA ILE A 13 -14.05 -10.00 2.33
C ILE A 13 -12.89 -9.18 1.72
N ASP A 14 -11.79 -9.86 1.40
CA ASP A 14 -10.53 -9.21 1.07
C ASP A 14 -10.51 -8.52 -0.30
N THR A 15 -11.58 -8.66 -1.08
CA THR A 15 -11.77 -7.92 -2.33
C THR A 15 -12.63 -6.66 -2.18
N LEU A 16 -13.12 -6.38 -0.97
CA LEU A 16 -13.95 -5.20 -0.73
C LEU A 16 -13.10 -3.94 -0.77
N LYS A 17 -13.55 -2.93 -1.55
CA LYS A 17 -12.79 -1.71 -1.83
C LYS A 17 -13.28 -0.49 -1.05
N ILE A 18 -14.01 -0.70 0.04
CA ILE A 18 -14.64 0.38 0.80
C ILE A 18 -13.79 0.68 2.04
N LYS A 19 -13.43 1.95 2.23
CA LYS A 19 -12.74 2.45 3.44
C LYS A 19 -11.46 1.66 3.76
N ASN A 20 -10.72 1.29 2.73
CA ASN A 20 -9.51 0.48 2.91
C ASN A 20 -8.21 1.28 2.84
N ALA A 21 -8.27 2.58 2.57
CA ALA A 21 -7.09 3.44 2.62
C ALA A 21 -7.45 4.88 2.95
N PHE A 22 -6.66 5.49 3.84
CA PHE A 22 -6.79 6.89 4.24
C PHE A 22 -5.41 7.52 4.23
N TYR A 23 -5.35 8.82 4.00
CA TYR A 23 -4.09 9.56 4.03
C TYR A 23 -4.23 10.86 4.79
N THR A 24 -3.11 11.35 5.29
CA THR A 24 -3.01 12.65 5.95
C THR A 24 -1.88 13.46 5.33
N THR A 25 -2.06 14.78 5.30
CA THR A 25 -1.02 15.73 4.89
C THR A 25 -0.65 16.69 6.01
N ASN A 26 -1.20 16.49 7.22
CA ASN A 26 -1.02 17.39 8.34
C ASN A 26 -0.66 16.67 9.64
N ALA A 27 0.19 15.64 9.51
CA ALA A 27 0.73 14.88 10.64
C ALA A 27 -0.35 14.14 11.45
N GLY A 28 -1.40 13.68 10.77
CA GLY A 28 -2.44 12.88 11.41
C GLY A 28 -3.55 13.67 12.08
N LYS A 29 -3.56 15.00 11.95
CA LYS A 29 -4.61 15.82 12.54
C LYS A 29 -5.96 15.59 11.87
N THR A 30 -5.95 15.45 10.55
CA THR A 30 -7.12 15.07 9.76
C THR A 30 -6.74 14.00 8.75
N TRP A 31 -7.71 13.14 8.43
CA TRP A 31 -7.52 12.02 7.50
C TRP A 31 -8.56 12.09 6.39
N LYS A 32 -8.14 11.83 5.17
CA LYS A 32 -9.02 11.76 4.01
C LYS A 32 -9.03 10.36 3.46
N GLN A 33 -10.20 9.92 3.03
CA GLN A 33 -10.32 8.64 2.33
C GLN A 33 -9.71 8.77 0.94
N ALA A 34 -8.98 7.74 0.50
CA ALA A 34 -8.41 7.69 -0.84
C ALA A 34 -9.52 7.80 -1.89
N LYS A 35 -9.33 8.66 -2.88
CA LYS A 35 -10.30 8.83 -3.96
C LYS A 35 -10.35 7.61 -4.87
N VAL A 36 -9.20 7.03 -5.20
CA VAL A 36 -9.09 5.75 -5.88
C VAL A 36 -8.36 4.81 -4.94
N ALA A 37 -9.12 3.94 -4.30
CA ALA A 37 -8.64 3.06 -3.25
C ALA A 37 -7.90 1.85 -3.82
N PRO A 38 -7.08 1.16 -2.99
CA PRO A 38 -6.60 -0.17 -3.33
C PRO A 38 -7.76 -1.12 -3.61
N ARG A 39 -7.50 -2.17 -4.37
CA ARG A 39 -8.52 -3.09 -4.87
C ARG A 39 -9.01 -4.10 -3.85
N GLY A 40 -8.63 -3.99 -2.61
CA GLY A 40 -9.09 -4.88 -1.55
C GLY A 40 -8.36 -4.63 -0.24
N TYR A 41 -8.50 -5.56 0.69
CA TYR A 41 -7.83 -5.52 1.99
C TYR A 41 -6.31 -5.47 1.80
N ARG A 42 -5.66 -4.52 2.46
CA ARG A 42 -4.20 -4.40 2.44
C ARG A 42 -3.66 -4.48 3.85
N GLU A 43 -2.57 -5.21 4.01
CA GLU A 43 -2.00 -5.55 5.30
C GLU A 43 -0.74 -4.77 5.62
N CYS A 44 -0.07 -4.24 4.61
CA CYS A 44 1.19 -3.54 4.80
C CYS A 44 1.30 -2.40 3.80
N VAL A 45 1.81 -1.27 4.25
CA VAL A 45 2.11 -0.12 3.40
C VAL A 45 3.50 0.38 3.74
N GLU A 46 4.27 0.75 2.72
CA GLU A 46 5.65 1.21 2.88
C GLU A 46 5.88 2.51 2.13
N PHE A 47 6.53 3.45 2.78
CA PHE A 47 7.00 4.69 2.17
C PHE A 47 8.20 4.41 1.27
N ILE A 48 8.16 4.94 0.04
CA ILE A 48 9.23 4.74 -0.93
C ILE A 48 10.06 6.02 -1.08
N ALA A 49 9.39 7.10 -1.39
CA ALA A 49 9.99 8.42 -1.58
C ALA A 49 8.88 9.46 -1.45
N ALA A 50 9.18 10.74 -1.56
CA ALA A 50 8.19 11.81 -1.42
C ALA A 50 6.95 11.53 -2.28
N GLY A 51 5.80 11.38 -1.66
CA GLY A 51 4.53 11.10 -2.30
C GLY A 51 4.33 9.67 -2.80
N LYS A 52 5.35 8.81 -2.75
CA LYS A 52 5.30 7.47 -3.32
C LYS A 52 5.23 6.39 -2.24
N TRP A 53 4.25 5.51 -2.36
CA TRP A 53 3.96 4.46 -1.40
C TRP A 53 3.57 3.18 -2.11
N ILE A 54 3.86 2.03 -1.49
CA ILE A 54 3.42 0.72 -1.96
C ILE A 54 2.61 0.06 -0.86
N ALA A 55 1.49 -0.55 -1.23
CA ALA A 55 0.66 -1.33 -0.31
C ALA A 55 0.44 -2.72 -0.87
N THR A 56 0.47 -3.73 -0.02
CA THR A 56 0.26 -5.11 -0.43
C THR A 56 -0.70 -5.83 0.52
N GLY A 57 -1.37 -6.83 0.00
CA GLY A 57 -2.26 -7.70 0.74
C GLY A 57 -2.56 -8.97 -0.02
N PRO A 58 -3.48 -9.82 0.49
CA PRO A 58 -3.68 -11.15 -0.07
C PRO A 58 -4.18 -11.18 -1.51
N THR A 59 -4.79 -10.10 -2.00
CA THR A 59 -5.38 -10.07 -3.35
C THR A 59 -4.61 -9.22 -4.35
N GLY A 60 -3.49 -8.60 -3.95
CA GLY A 60 -2.69 -7.81 -4.89
C GLY A 60 -1.86 -6.73 -4.22
N THR A 61 -1.17 -5.98 -5.06
CA THR A 61 -0.26 -4.91 -4.66
C THR A 61 -0.53 -3.69 -5.52
N GLU A 62 -0.57 -2.52 -4.89
CA GLU A 62 -0.74 -1.23 -5.57
C GLU A 62 0.35 -0.28 -5.15
N TYR A 63 0.52 0.78 -5.96
CA TYR A 63 1.32 1.92 -5.53
C TYR A 63 0.55 3.22 -5.70
N SER A 64 0.94 4.23 -4.94
CA SER A 64 0.45 5.59 -5.07
C SER A 64 1.64 6.52 -5.32
N ALA A 65 1.45 7.50 -6.21
CA ALA A 65 2.46 8.51 -6.51
C ALA A 65 2.03 9.90 -6.01
N ASP A 66 0.90 10.01 -5.33
CA ASP A 66 0.33 11.29 -4.90
C ASP A 66 -0.05 11.30 -3.41
N GLY A 67 0.71 10.59 -2.60
CA GLY A 67 0.51 10.62 -1.15
C GLY A 67 -0.62 9.74 -0.64
N GLY A 68 -1.11 8.81 -1.44
CA GLY A 68 -2.13 7.84 -1.02
C GLY A 68 -3.54 8.17 -1.44
N ASN A 69 -3.72 9.20 -2.27
CA ASN A 69 -5.06 9.56 -2.75
C ASN A 69 -5.53 8.71 -3.93
N HIS A 70 -4.62 8.35 -4.83
CA HIS A 70 -4.92 7.50 -5.98
C HIS A 70 -3.97 6.31 -5.98
N TRP A 71 -4.53 5.11 -5.96
CA TRP A 71 -3.78 3.86 -5.96
C TRP A 71 -3.90 3.17 -7.31
N MET A 72 -2.78 2.70 -7.83
CA MET A 72 -2.68 2.07 -9.15
C MET A 72 -2.20 0.63 -9.00
N PRO A 73 -2.75 -0.32 -9.77
CA PRO A 73 -2.29 -1.70 -9.74
C PRO A 73 -0.80 -1.81 -10.07
N LEU A 74 -0.07 -2.55 -9.27
CA LEU A 74 1.32 -2.91 -9.53
C LEU A 74 1.45 -4.39 -9.85
N SER A 75 0.70 -5.24 -9.15
CA SER A 75 0.71 -6.68 -9.36
C SER A 75 -0.61 -7.28 -8.91
N ASP A 76 -1.09 -8.28 -9.65
CA ASP A 76 -2.25 -9.09 -9.29
C ASP A 76 -1.85 -10.37 -8.55
N ASP A 77 -0.57 -10.59 -8.33
CA ASP A 77 -0.08 -11.75 -7.60
C ASP A 77 -0.65 -11.77 -6.18
N LYS A 78 -1.12 -12.93 -5.77
CA LYS A 78 -1.81 -13.11 -4.49
C LYS A 78 -0.85 -13.67 -3.44
N GLY A 79 -1.24 -13.48 -2.18
CA GLY A 79 -0.55 -14.11 -1.07
C GLY A 79 0.59 -13.30 -0.49
N PHE A 80 0.80 -12.08 -0.90
CA PHE A 80 1.76 -11.18 -0.27
C PHE A 80 1.14 -10.49 0.93
N HIS A 81 1.87 -10.40 2.03
CA HIS A 81 1.40 -9.82 3.28
C HIS A 81 2.28 -8.69 3.80
N VAL A 82 3.50 -8.58 3.31
CA VAL A 82 4.51 -7.64 3.81
C VAL A 82 5.23 -6.99 2.64
N VAL A 83 5.50 -5.69 2.77
CA VAL A 83 6.37 -4.94 1.87
C VAL A 83 7.38 -4.15 2.69
N ARG A 84 8.64 -4.16 2.26
CA ARG A 84 9.71 -3.39 2.91
C ARG A 84 10.64 -2.80 1.88
N LYS A 85 10.96 -1.52 2.05
CA LYS A 85 11.92 -0.83 1.22
C LYS A 85 13.33 -1.22 1.64
N ALA A 86 14.22 -1.45 0.67
CA ALA A 86 15.65 -1.62 0.94
C ALA A 86 16.23 -0.33 1.55
N ARG A 87 17.18 -0.49 2.44
CA ARG A 87 17.87 0.67 3.05
C ARG A 87 18.64 1.48 2.01
N THR A 88 19.18 0.80 1.02
CA THR A 88 19.92 1.41 -0.09
C THR A 88 19.37 0.88 -1.40
N GLY A 89 19.47 1.70 -2.44
CA GLY A 89 18.96 1.33 -3.76
C GLY A 89 17.47 1.62 -3.92
N ASN A 90 16.98 1.36 -5.11
CA ASN A 90 15.61 1.69 -5.51
C ASN A 90 14.79 0.42 -5.68
N TRP A 91 14.67 -0.38 -4.61
CA TRP A 91 13.91 -1.62 -4.68
C TRP A 91 13.24 -1.92 -3.35
N VAL A 92 12.17 -2.68 -3.42
CA VAL A 92 11.42 -3.18 -2.28
C VAL A 92 11.29 -4.70 -2.38
N VAL A 93 11.18 -5.34 -1.23
CA VAL A 93 10.86 -6.77 -1.14
C VAL A 93 9.40 -6.89 -0.71
N ILE A 94 8.65 -7.76 -1.39
CA ILE A 94 7.31 -8.15 -0.95
C ILE A 94 7.35 -9.65 -0.65
N ALA A 95 6.66 -10.05 0.40
CA ALA A 95 6.73 -11.42 0.89
C ALA A 95 5.39 -11.88 1.45
N GLY A 96 5.21 -13.18 1.47
CA GLY A 96 4.06 -13.84 2.06
C GLY A 96 4.39 -15.30 2.36
N ASN A 97 3.37 -16.14 2.50
CA ASN A 97 3.56 -17.56 2.72
C ASN A 97 4.11 -18.23 1.45
N ASN A 98 5.36 -18.68 1.51
CA ASN A 98 6.03 -19.37 0.41
C ASN A 98 6.15 -18.56 -0.88
N VAL A 99 6.06 -17.22 -0.78
CA VAL A 99 6.22 -16.33 -1.94
C VAL A 99 7.13 -15.16 -1.57
N LEU A 100 7.93 -14.75 -2.55
CA LEU A 100 8.85 -13.62 -2.41
C LEU A 100 8.93 -12.91 -3.76
N GLY A 101 8.86 -11.59 -3.72
CA GLY A 101 8.99 -10.76 -4.91
C GLY A 101 9.89 -9.57 -4.65
N VAL A 102 10.42 -9.02 -5.74
CA VAL A 102 11.24 -7.80 -5.70
C VAL A 102 10.68 -6.84 -6.74
N VAL A 103 10.50 -5.59 -6.33
CA VAL A 103 10.05 -4.52 -7.21
C VAL A 103 11.13 -3.45 -7.24
N SER A 104 11.54 -3.07 -8.46
CA SER A 104 12.49 -1.97 -8.68
C SER A 104 11.72 -0.72 -9.14
N PHE A 105 12.17 0.42 -8.69
CA PHE A 105 11.55 1.69 -9.06
C PHE A 105 12.55 2.84 -9.16
#